data_8b5372ccd9a232a1f0a0643a76f94e3a
#
_entry.id   8b5372ccd9a232a1f0a0643a76f94e3a
#
_cell.length_a   1.000
_cell.length_b   1.000
_cell.length_c   1.000
_cell.angle_alpha   90.00
_cell.angle_beta   90.00
_cell.angle_gamma   90.00
#
_symmetry.space_group_name_H-M   'P 1'
#
loop_
_entity.id
_entity.type
_entity.pdbx_description
1 polymer ?
#
loop_
_entity_poly.entity_id
_entity_poly.type
_entity_poly.pdbx_seq_one_letter_code
_entity_poly.pdbx_strand_id
1 'polypeptide(L)'
;MAKPNIFDRAVIAVAPVHAAKRAAARAALSVINSGYGNYGANLTKKSMRGWEFYGGSPKEDIEDNINVLRQRSRDAYMGIPTAAAALKTMRTNVIAGGLMPAPQIDGEYLGLTEGEMERLQAQIVREFSLWADTPVCDAERIDNFYQLQQLAFLGYLMNGDEIALLPMKRQVGQPYDLRVQLVEADRVCSPDGFDRLMPCTVQGYKVHSIVQGV
;
A
#
# COMPACT_ATOMS: atom_id res chain seq x y z
N MET A 1 -7.92 3.41 -44.30
CA MET A 1 -8.44 4.80 -44.37
C MET A 1 -9.94 4.77 -44.61
N ALA A 2 -10.72 5.41 -43.74
CA ALA A 2 -12.17 5.48 -43.94
C ALA A 2 -12.49 6.33 -45.18
N LYS A 3 -13.41 5.82 -46.04
CA LYS A 3 -13.81 6.53 -47.26
C LYS A 3 -14.45 7.88 -46.91
N PRO A 4 -14.11 8.96 -47.64
CA PRO A 4 -14.66 10.28 -47.35
C PRO A 4 -16.19 10.27 -47.57
N ASN A 5 -16.92 10.80 -46.64
CA ASN A 5 -18.37 10.95 -46.69
C ASN A 5 -18.76 12.03 -47.73
N ILE A 6 -20.02 12.02 -48.21
CA ILE A 6 -20.53 12.96 -49.24
C ILE A 6 -20.25 14.41 -48.86
N PHE A 7 -20.41 14.75 -47.58
CA PHE A 7 -20.07 16.09 -47.04
C PHE A 7 -18.58 16.41 -47.10
N ASP A 8 -17.71 15.38 -46.88
CA ASP A 8 -16.27 15.60 -46.97
C ASP A 8 -15.84 15.85 -48.44
N ARG A 9 -16.47 15.19 -49.41
CA ARG A 9 -16.23 15.43 -50.82
C ARG A 9 -16.60 16.86 -51.24
N ALA A 10 -17.74 17.40 -50.73
CA ALA A 10 -18.15 18.77 -50.98
C ALA A 10 -17.18 19.77 -50.35
N VAL A 11 -16.73 19.52 -49.13
CA VAL A 11 -15.77 20.39 -48.42
C VAL A 11 -14.39 20.35 -49.08
N ILE A 12 -13.95 19.21 -49.62
CA ILE A 12 -12.69 19.09 -50.39
C ILE A 12 -12.75 19.97 -51.66
N ALA A 13 -13.89 20.03 -52.33
CA ALA A 13 -14.05 20.80 -53.58
C ALA A 13 -14.08 22.31 -53.33
N VAL A 14 -14.66 22.79 -52.21
CA VAL A 14 -14.86 24.20 -51.91
C VAL A 14 -13.77 24.83 -51.03
N ALA A 15 -13.25 24.04 -50.07
CA ALA A 15 -12.29 24.52 -49.08
C ALA A 15 -11.28 23.43 -48.70
N PRO A 16 -10.27 23.14 -49.52
CA PRO A 16 -9.35 22.00 -49.34
C PRO A 16 -8.56 22.07 -48.04
N VAL A 17 -8.20 23.26 -47.56
CA VAL A 17 -7.49 23.48 -46.30
C VAL A 17 -8.35 23.07 -45.09
N HIS A 18 -9.64 23.39 -45.11
CA HIS A 18 -10.56 22.94 -44.03
C HIS A 18 -10.82 21.44 -44.09
N ALA A 19 -10.87 20.85 -45.29
CA ALA A 19 -11.00 19.42 -45.47
C ALA A 19 -9.78 18.67 -44.90
N ALA A 20 -8.55 19.16 -45.13
CA ALA A 20 -7.32 18.63 -44.57
C ALA A 20 -7.28 18.71 -43.03
N LYS A 21 -7.67 19.84 -42.45
CA LYS A 21 -7.77 19.99 -41.01
C LYS A 21 -8.79 19.01 -40.39
N ARG A 22 -9.96 18.83 -41.00
CA ARG A 22 -10.97 17.85 -40.56
C ARG A 22 -10.49 16.42 -40.68
N ALA A 23 -9.79 16.07 -41.78
CA ALA A 23 -9.20 14.76 -41.94
C ALA A 23 -8.09 14.47 -40.89
N ALA A 24 -7.23 15.44 -40.64
CA ALA A 24 -6.20 15.34 -39.59
C ALA A 24 -6.83 15.20 -38.21
N ALA A 25 -7.86 15.97 -37.88
CA ALA A 25 -8.58 15.86 -36.61
C ALA A 25 -9.26 14.49 -36.44
N ARG A 26 -9.85 13.93 -37.49
CA ARG A 26 -10.43 12.57 -37.49
C ARG A 26 -9.34 11.49 -37.34
N ALA A 27 -8.21 11.66 -38.02
CA ALA A 27 -7.07 10.74 -37.86
C ALA A 27 -6.51 10.77 -36.44
N ALA A 28 -6.36 11.96 -35.87
CA ALA A 28 -5.95 12.11 -34.48
C ALA A 28 -6.95 11.47 -33.50
N LEU A 29 -8.26 11.69 -33.72
CA LEU A 29 -9.31 11.03 -32.93
C LEU A 29 -9.31 9.51 -33.11
N SER A 30 -9.03 8.99 -34.32
CA SER A 30 -8.95 7.55 -34.56
C SER A 30 -7.72 6.92 -33.90
N VAL A 31 -6.61 7.64 -33.84
CA VAL A 31 -5.40 7.20 -33.13
C VAL A 31 -5.65 7.20 -31.61
N ILE A 32 -6.28 8.24 -31.08
CA ILE A 32 -6.69 8.31 -29.68
C ILE A 32 -7.67 7.18 -29.32
N ASN A 33 -8.56 6.81 -30.25
CA ASN A 33 -9.54 5.75 -30.02
C ASN A 33 -9.07 4.33 -30.42
N SER A 34 -7.96 4.17 -31.13
CA SER A 34 -7.45 2.87 -31.61
C SER A 34 -6.38 2.25 -30.72
N GLY A 35 -5.85 2.98 -29.78
CA GLY A 35 -4.97 2.45 -28.73
C GLY A 35 -5.77 1.76 -27.64
N TYR A 36 -5.12 1.13 -26.70
CA TYR A 36 -5.70 0.58 -25.47
C TYR A 36 -6.73 1.54 -24.88
N GLY A 37 -7.91 1.54 -25.45
CA GLY A 37 -8.96 2.50 -25.14
C GLY A 37 -9.49 2.21 -23.75
N ASN A 38 -8.86 2.79 -22.75
CA ASN A 38 -9.47 2.86 -21.45
C ASN A 38 -10.75 3.70 -21.58
N TYR A 39 -11.90 3.05 -21.55
CA TYR A 39 -13.20 3.70 -21.66
C TYR A 39 -13.39 4.80 -20.61
N GLY A 40 -12.69 4.72 -19.49
CA GLY A 40 -12.63 5.74 -18.44
C GLY A 40 -11.86 7.00 -18.83
N ALA A 41 -10.92 6.92 -19.78
CA ALA A 41 -10.11 8.05 -20.23
C ALA A 41 -10.76 8.91 -21.33
N ASN A 42 -11.98 8.62 -21.72
CA ASN A 42 -12.67 9.34 -22.78
C ASN A 42 -13.38 10.59 -22.25
N LEU A 43 -12.89 11.76 -22.62
CA LEU A 43 -13.44 13.07 -22.20
C LEU A 43 -14.75 13.46 -22.93
N THR A 44 -15.06 12.83 -24.05
CA THR A 44 -16.19 13.23 -24.91
C THR A 44 -17.44 12.38 -24.72
N LYS A 45 -17.35 11.25 -24.04
CA LYS A 45 -18.50 10.40 -23.73
C LYS A 45 -19.53 11.15 -22.89
N LYS A 46 -20.81 11.02 -23.27
CA LYS A 46 -21.93 11.66 -22.57
C LYS A 46 -21.98 11.28 -21.08
N SER A 47 -21.63 10.03 -20.74
CA SER A 47 -21.55 9.54 -19.37
C SER A 47 -20.36 10.08 -18.58
N MET A 48 -19.34 10.62 -19.24
CA MET A 48 -18.14 11.20 -18.64
C MET A 48 -18.12 12.72 -18.71
N ARG A 49 -19.17 13.32 -19.32
CA ARG A 49 -19.30 14.77 -19.42
C ARG A 49 -19.57 15.33 -18.02
N GLY A 50 -18.70 16.23 -17.56
CA GLY A 50 -18.75 16.79 -16.20
C GLY A 50 -18.03 15.98 -15.14
N TRP A 51 -17.37 14.88 -15.50
CA TRP A 51 -16.42 14.24 -14.62
C TRP A 51 -15.12 15.02 -14.65
N GLU A 52 -14.93 15.80 -13.61
CA GLU A 52 -13.68 16.51 -13.38
C GLU A 52 -12.68 15.53 -12.75
N PHE A 53 -11.47 15.51 -13.27
CA PHE A 53 -10.39 14.70 -12.71
C PHE A 53 -9.20 15.63 -12.45
N TYR A 54 -8.71 15.51 -11.24
CA TYR A 54 -7.51 16.21 -10.79
C TYR A 54 -6.52 15.13 -10.38
N GLY A 55 -5.45 14.96 -11.16
CA GLY A 55 -4.33 14.09 -10.79
C GLY A 55 -3.17 14.99 -10.44
N GLY A 56 -2.79 14.99 -9.17
CA GLY A 56 -1.64 15.71 -8.65
C GLY A 56 -0.43 14.82 -8.46
N SER A 57 0.62 15.36 -7.89
CA SER A 57 1.74 14.57 -7.39
C SER A 57 1.31 13.78 -6.14
N PRO A 58 2.00 12.69 -5.78
CA PRO A 58 1.72 11.97 -4.55
C PRO A 58 1.69 12.87 -3.31
N LYS A 59 2.47 13.94 -3.32
CA LYS A 59 2.45 14.95 -2.25
C LYS A 59 1.11 15.68 -2.17
N GLU A 60 0.63 16.18 -3.30
CA GLU A 60 -0.64 16.94 -3.38
C GLU A 60 -1.86 16.06 -3.12
N ASP A 61 -1.85 14.82 -3.66
CA ASP A 61 -3.02 13.94 -3.57
C ASP A 61 -3.08 13.19 -2.25
N ILE A 62 -1.94 12.84 -1.66
CA ILE A 62 -1.85 12.01 -0.47
C ILE A 62 -1.36 12.80 0.74
N GLU A 63 -0.15 13.36 0.70
CA GLU A 63 0.47 13.94 1.89
C GLU A 63 -0.31 15.12 2.47
N ASP A 64 -0.79 16.02 1.61
CA ASP A 64 -1.56 17.18 2.04
C ASP A 64 -2.95 16.82 2.59
N ASN A 65 -3.47 15.65 2.21
CA ASN A 65 -4.81 15.19 2.58
C ASN A 65 -4.81 14.07 3.62
N ILE A 66 -3.65 13.44 3.91
CA ILE A 66 -3.56 12.20 4.68
C ILE A 66 -4.17 12.33 6.08
N ASN A 67 -3.97 13.45 6.75
CA ASN A 67 -4.51 13.67 8.08
C ASN A 67 -6.04 13.66 8.09
N VAL A 68 -6.65 14.32 7.10
CA VAL A 68 -8.12 14.37 6.96
C VAL A 68 -8.66 13.00 6.56
N LEU A 69 -7.97 12.29 5.66
CA LEU A 69 -8.35 10.96 5.23
C LEU A 69 -8.30 9.96 6.39
N ARG A 70 -7.26 9.97 7.20
CA ARG A 70 -7.12 9.13 8.40
C ARG A 70 -8.24 9.40 9.41
N GLN A 71 -8.51 10.66 9.70
CA GLN A 71 -9.59 11.05 10.64
C GLN A 71 -10.95 10.56 10.14
N ARG A 72 -11.26 10.76 8.86
CA ARG A 72 -12.52 10.30 8.26
C ARG A 72 -12.64 8.77 8.23
N SER A 73 -11.54 8.08 7.97
CA SER A 73 -11.50 6.61 7.99
C SER A 73 -11.78 6.06 9.39
N ARG A 74 -11.17 6.65 10.43
CA ARG A 74 -11.41 6.29 11.83
C ARG A 74 -12.84 6.60 12.27
N ASP A 75 -13.36 7.75 11.87
CA ASP A 75 -14.75 8.12 12.15
C ASP A 75 -15.73 7.15 11.48
N ALA A 76 -15.47 6.76 10.23
CA ALA A 76 -16.25 5.74 9.54
C ALA A 76 -16.19 4.38 10.24
N TYR A 77 -15.01 3.96 10.73
CA TYR A 77 -14.87 2.72 11.49
C TYR A 77 -15.65 2.74 12.79
N MET A 78 -15.66 3.87 13.52
CA MET A 78 -16.37 4.01 14.78
C MET A 78 -17.87 4.22 14.60
N GLY A 79 -18.29 4.98 13.60
CA GLY A 79 -19.67 5.43 13.43
C GLY A 79 -20.50 4.62 12.45
N ILE A 80 -19.89 3.86 11.52
CA ILE A 80 -20.58 3.13 10.47
C ILE A 80 -20.41 1.62 10.65
N PRO A 81 -21.44 0.89 11.10
CA PRO A 81 -21.33 -0.55 11.35
C PRO A 81 -20.88 -1.37 10.14
N THR A 82 -21.29 -0.98 8.93
CA THR A 82 -20.90 -1.65 7.69
C THR A 82 -19.39 -1.51 7.42
N ALA A 83 -18.82 -0.33 7.64
CA ALA A 83 -17.39 -0.11 7.49
C ALA A 83 -16.61 -0.93 8.53
N ALA A 84 -17.02 -0.89 9.79
CA ALA A 84 -16.42 -1.69 10.84
C ALA A 84 -16.48 -3.20 10.54
N ALA A 85 -17.62 -3.69 10.05
CA ALA A 85 -17.79 -5.09 9.67
C ALA A 85 -16.86 -5.49 8.52
N ALA A 86 -16.73 -4.65 7.49
CA ALA A 86 -15.84 -4.90 6.37
C ALA A 86 -14.38 -5.03 6.82
N LEU A 87 -13.87 -4.08 7.61
CA LEU A 87 -12.50 -4.11 8.11
C LEU A 87 -12.23 -5.30 9.03
N LYS A 88 -13.18 -5.65 9.92
CA LYS A 88 -13.08 -6.84 10.78
C LYS A 88 -13.06 -8.13 9.96
N THR A 89 -13.89 -8.22 8.93
CA THR A 89 -13.90 -9.37 8.02
C THR A 89 -12.58 -9.51 7.27
N MET A 90 -12.04 -8.41 6.74
CA MET A 90 -10.73 -8.41 6.09
C MET A 90 -9.63 -8.87 7.05
N ARG A 91 -9.59 -8.33 8.26
CA ARG A 91 -8.63 -8.76 9.29
C ARG A 91 -8.75 -10.26 9.58
N THR A 92 -9.97 -10.75 9.77
CA THR A 92 -10.21 -12.18 10.08
C THR A 92 -9.81 -13.08 8.91
N ASN A 93 -10.07 -12.67 7.68
CA ASN A 93 -9.74 -13.48 6.50
C ASN A 93 -8.24 -13.48 6.15
N VAL A 94 -7.51 -12.39 6.46
CA VAL A 94 -6.08 -12.27 6.12
C VAL A 94 -5.20 -12.79 7.25
N ILE A 95 -5.45 -12.35 8.48
CA ILE A 95 -4.60 -12.68 9.63
C ILE A 95 -5.14 -13.88 10.39
N ALA A 96 -6.47 -14.06 10.45
CA ALA A 96 -7.13 -15.12 11.22
C ALA A 96 -6.62 -15.17 12.68
N GLY A 97 -6.06 -16.29 13.10
CA GLY A 97 -5.46 -16.48 14.42
C GLY A 97 -4.00 -16.00 14.54
N GLY A 98 -3.45 -15.47 13.46
CA GLY A 98 -2.04 -15.05 13.36
C GLY A 98 -1.28 -15.86 12.30
N LEU A 99 -0.33 -15.20 11.65
CA LEU A 99 0.54 -15.81 10.66
C LEU A 99 1.74 -16.45 11.36
N MET A 100 1.98 -17.73 11.06
CA MET A 100 3.09 -18.48 11.60
C MET A 100 4.15 -18.72 10.51
N PRO A 101 5.44 -18.80 10.86
CA PRO A 101 6.47 -19.15 9.90
C PRO A 101 6.34 -20.60 9.44
N ALA A 102 6.48 -20.80 8.14
CA ALA A 102 6.61 -22.12 7.52
C ALA A 102 7.99 -22.18 6.83
N PRO A 103 9.06 -22.50 7.57
CA PRO A 103 10.40 -22.51 7.00
C PRO A 103 10.51 -23.59 5.91
N GLN A 104 11.03 -23.20 4.75
CA GLN A 104 11.37 -24.07 3.65
C GLN A 104 12.87 -23.89 3.37
N ILE A 105 13.65 -24.78 3.95
CA ILE A 105 15.11 -24.73 3.86
C ILE A 105 15.56 -25.57 2.68
N ASP A 106 16.40 -25.01 1.82
CA ASP A 106 17.08 -25.75 0.76
C ASP A 106 18.25 -26.53 1.36
N GLY A 107 17.99 -27.80 1.65
CA GLY A 107 18.98 -28.70 2.24
C GLY A 107 20.13 -29.01 1.29
N GLU A 108 19.90 -29.07 -0.02
CA GLU A 108 20.92 -29.34 -1.01
C GLU A 108 21.94 -28.20 -1.08
N TYR A 109 21.47 -26.96 -1.12
CA TYR A 109 22.32 -25.77 -1.10
C TYR A 109 23.18 -25.66 0.16
N LEU A 110 22.62 -26.04 1.32
CA LEU A 110 23.32 -25.98 2.61
C LEU A 110 24.14 -27.24 2.91
N GLY A 111 24.06 -28.28 2.09
CA GLY A 111 24.72 -29.54 2.31
C GLY A 111 24.19 -30.34 3.52
N LEU A 112 22.90 -30.13 3.87
CA LEU A 112 22.23 -30.78 4.96
C LEU A 112 21.56 -32.08 4.50
N THR A 113 21.57 -33.07 5.34
CA THR A 113 20.76 -34.26 5.16
C THR A 113 19.29 -33.98 5.44
N GLU A 114 18.38 -34.77 4.90
CA GLU A 114 16.92 -34.60 5.10
C GLU A 114 16.55 -34.54 6.59
N GLY A 115 17.12 -35.41 7.40
CA GLY A 115 16.87 -35.44 8.85
C GLY A 115 17.43 -34.21 9.61
N GLU A 116 18.53 -33.62 9.13
CA GLU A 116 19.06 -32.35 9.69
C GLU A 116 18.20 -31.16 9.29
N MET A 117 17.73 -31.15 8.06
CA MET A 117 16.82 -30.12 7.56
C MET A 117 15.51 -30.12 8.35
N GLU A 118 14.87 -31.27 8.54
CA GLU A 118 13.63 -31.38 9.33
C GLU A 118 13.82 -30.90 10.78
N ARG A 119 14.94 -31.30 11.41
CA ARG A 119 15.26 -30.85 12.78
C ARG A 119 15.45 -29.36 12.86
N LEU A 120 16.14 -28.77 11.90
CA LEU A 120 16.37 -27.33 11.85
C LEU A 120 15.05 -26.57 11.65
N GLN A 121 14.20 -27.02 10.73
CA GLN A 121 12.88 -26.43 10.52
C GLN A 121 12.01 -26.53 11.78
N ALA A 122 11.96 -27.66 12.42
CA ALA A 122 11.23 -27.85 13.66
C ALA A 122 11.77 -26.97 14.80
N GLN A 123 13.09 -26.81 14.88
CA GLN A 123 13.71 -25.91 15.85
C GLN A 123 13.32 -24.45 15.61
N ILE A 124 13.36 -23.98 14.36
CA ILE A 124 12.96 -22.62 14.00
C ILE A 124 11.51 -22.33 14.44
N VAL A 125 10.58 -23.24 14.10
CA VAL A 125 9.17 -23.08 14.48
C VAL A 125 9.02 -23.06 16.00
N ARG A 126 9.69 -23.95 16.71
CA ARG A 126 9.65 -24.01 18.17
C ARG A 126 10.19 -22.74 18.82
N GLU A 127 11.36 -22.27 18.41
CA GLU A 127 11.97 -21.04 18.97
C GLU A 127 11.12 -19.82 18.68
N PHE A 128 10.56 -19.74 17.47
CA PHE A 128 9.63 -18.69 17.13
C PHE A 128 8.38 -18.71 18.01
N SER A 129 7.77 -19.87 18.23
CA SER A 129 6.58 -20.02 19.07
C SER A 129 6.87 -19.62 20.52
N LEU A 130 8.01 -19.99 21.07
CA LEU A 130 8.41 -19.58 22.43
C LEU A 130 8.49 -18.06 22.60
N TRP A 131 8.88 -17.33 21.54
CA TRP A 131 8.90 -15.89 21.52
C TRP A 131 7.53 -15.28 21.21
N ALA A 132 6.81 -15.82 20.23
CA ALA A 132 5.58 -15.23 19.68
C ALA A 132 4.34 -15.45 20.55
N ASP A 133 4.25 -16.60 21.27
CA ASP A 133 3.08 -16.95 22.08
C ASP A 133 2.99 -16.15 23.37
N THR A 134 4.04 -15.47 23.75
CA THR A 134 4.13 -14.70 25.01
C THR A 134 4.14 -13.20 24.77
N PRO A 135 3.60 -12.39 25.70
CA PRO A 135 3.68 -10.93 25.59
C PRO A 135 5.12 -10.36 25.70
N VAL A 136 6.11 -11.23 25.85
CA VAL A 136 7.51 -10.82 25.89
C VAL A 136 7.99 -10.28 24.56
N CYS A 137 7.37 -10.70 23.45
CA CYS A 137 7.64 -10.15 22.11
C CYS A 137 7.19 -8.70 21.95
N ASP A 138 6.24 -8.23 22.76
CA ASP A 138 5.77 -6.86 22.75
C ASP A 138 6.64 -5.96 23.63
N ALA A 139 6.97 -4.77 23.16
CA ALA A 139 7.71 -3.78 23.92
C ALA A 139 6.91 -3.24 25.12
N GLU A 140 5.60 -3.19 25.01
CA GLU A 140 4.64 -2.78 26.04
C GLU A 140 4.18 -3.95 26.92
N ARG A 141 4.41 -5.18 26.51
CA ARG A 141 4.05 -6.43 27.19
C ARG A 141 2.56 -6.64 27.42
N ILE A 142 1.78 -6.21 26.48
CA ILE A 142 0.31 -6.32 26.53
C ILE A 142 -0.12 -7.49 25.67
N ASP A 143 0.36 -7.54 24.44
CA ASP A 143 -0.11 -8.45 23.40
C ASP A 143 0.96 -9.50 23.03
N ASN A 144 0.51 -10.65 22.55
CA ASN A 144 1.38 -11.61 21.90
C ASN A 144 1.60 -11.22 20.42
N PHE A 145 2.52 -11.88 19.74
CA PHE A 145 2.87 -11.52 18.36
C PHE A 145 1.68 -11.63 17.38
N TYR A 146 0.78 -12.56 17.58
CA TYR A 146 -0.38 -12.75 16.73
C TYR A 146 -1.43 -11.64 16.91
N GLN A 147 -1.59 -11.17 18.14
CA GLN A 147 -2.44 -10.01 18.45
C GLN A 147 -1.84 -8.73 17.86
N LEU A 148 -0.50 -8.56 17.95
CA LEU A 148 0.19 -7.46 17.29
C LEU A 148 0.01 -7.48 15.77
N GLN A 149 0.04 -8.64 15.11
CA GLN A 149 -0.26 -8.75 13.68
C GLN A 149 -1.68 -8.29 13.35
N GLN A 150 -2.67 -8.69 14.17
CA GLN A 150 -4.06 -8.26 13.98
C GLN A 150 -4.22 -6.76 14.18
N LEU A 151 -3.54 -6.19 15.17
CA LEU A 151 -3.55 -4.76 15.45
C LEU A 151 -2.88 -3.98 14.32
N ALA A 152 -1.70 -4.41 13.89
CA ALA A 152 -0.97 -3.80 12.79
C ALA A 152 -1.77 -3.81 11.49
N PHE A 153 -2.39 -4.93 11.15
CA PHE A 153 -3.21 -5.00 9.94
C PHE A 153 -4.46 -4.11 10.00
N LEU A 154 -5.07 -4.01 11.17
CA LEU A 154 -6.21 -3.09 11.36
C LEU A 154 -5.75 -1.63 11.26
N GLY A 155 -4.61 -1.28 11.85
CA GLY A 155 -3.99 0.04 11.74
C GLY A 155 -3.70 0.40 10.28
N TYR A 156 -3.10 -0.52 9.53
CA TYR A 156 -2.87 -0.37 8.09
C TYR A 156 -4.16 -0.10 7.31
N LEU A 157 -5.22 -0.87 7.56
CA LEU A 157 -6.51 -0.70 6.86
C LEU A 157 -7.18 0.65 7.18
N MET A 158 -7.02 1.15 8.41
CA MET A 158 -7.64 2.41 8.84
C MET A 158 -6.82 3.64 8.46
N ASN A 159 -5.49 3.55 8.55
CA ASN A 159 -4.62 4.72 8.44
C ASN A 159 -3.83 4.77 7.12
N GLY A 160 -3.81 3.65 6.37
CA GLY A 160 -3.01 3.49 5.15
C GLY A 160 -1.58 3.03 5.41
N ASP A 161 -1.04 3.34 6.59
CA ASP A 161 0.30 2.94 7.04
C ASP A 161 0.23 2.31 8.41
N GLU A 162 1.20 1.45 8.71
CA GLU A 162 1.49 0.96 10.06
C GLU A 162 3.00 0.82 10.23
N ILE A 163 3.51 1.26 11.35
CA ILE A 163 4.94 1.30 11.60
C ILE A 163 5.26 0.44 12.80
N ALA A 164 6.23 -0.47 12.63
CA ALA A 164 6.74 -1.29 13.71
C ALA A 164 8.21 -0.95 13.96
N LEU A 165 8.53 -0.63 15.20
CA LEU A 165 9.90 -0.57 15.68
C LEU A 165 10.30 -1.94 16.23
N LEU A 166 11.56 -2.30 16.03
CA LEU A 166 12.13 -3.57 16.48
C LEU A 166 13.26 -3.31 17.50
N PRO A 167 12.94 -2.83 18.71
CA PRO A 167 13.96 -2.56 19.70
C PRO A 167 14.55 -3.86 20.25
N MET A 168 15.88 -3.88 20.40
CA MET A 168 16.59 -4.95 21.10
C MET A 168 16.74 -4.54 22.57
N LYS A 169 16.04 -5.23 23.46
CA LYS A 169 16.05 -4.93 24.89
C LYS A 169 16.43 -6.17 25.67
N ARG A 170 17.68 -6.21 26.11
CA ARG A 170 18.18 -7.27 26.97
C ARG A 170 17.49 -7.27 28.33
N GLN A 171 17.05 -8.43 28.77
CA GLN A 171 16.44 -8.63 30.07
C GLN A 171 16.90 -9.93 30.69
N VAL A 172 17.26 -9.85 31.97
CA VAL A 172 17.67 -11.02 32.74
C VAL A 172 16.53 -12.03 32.81
N GLY A 173 16.84 -13.30 32.48
CA GLY A 173 15.86 -14.39 32.51
C GLY A 173 14.99 -14.52 31.26
N GLN A 174 15.22 -13.69 30.24
CA GLN A 174 14.54 -13.79 28.95
C GLN A 174 15.52 -14.24 27.86
N PRO A 175 15.20 -15.29 27.08
CA PRO A 175 16.11 -15.81 26.06
C PRO A 175 16.16 -14.92 24.80
N TYR A 176 15.14 -14.08 24.57
CA TYR A 176 15.03 -13.25 23.38
C TYR A 176 15.03 -11.76 23.73
N ASP A 177 15.88 -11.00 23.06
CA ASP A 177 16.01 -9.55 23.26
C ASP A 177 15.12 -8.74 22.32
N LEU A 178 14.69 -9.33 21.18
CA LEU A 178 13.86 -8.68 20.17
C LEU A 178 12.47 -8.39 20.73
N ARG A 179 12.02 -7.14 20.52
CA ARG A 179 10.66 -6.69 20.83
C ARG A 179 10.05 -6.07 19.57
N VAL A 180 8.75 -6.05 19.53
CA VAL A 180 7.98 -5.32 18.52
C VAL A 180 7.24 -4.20 19.23
N GLN A 181 7.30 -3.01 18.70
CA GLN A 181 6.52 -1.86 19.15
C GLN A 181 5.79 -1.26 17.98
N LEU A 182 4.47 -1.31 18.00
CA LEU A 182 3.65 -0.64 16.98
C LEU A 182 3.58 0.84 17.28
N VAL A 183 3.65 1.65 16.23
CA VAL A 183 3.60 3.11 16.30
C VAL A 183 2.52 3.60 15.36
N GLU A 184 1.58 4.35 15.91
CA GLU A 184 0.52 4.96 15.09
C GLU A 184 1.10 5.82 13.96
N ALA A 185 0.50 5.73 12.79
CA ALA A 185 0.94 6.45 11.60
C ALA A 185 0.98 7.99 11.79
N ASP A 186 0.13 8.55 12.66
CA ASP A 186 0.10 9.99 12.97
C ASP A 186 1.32 10.47 13.76
N ARG A 187 2.07 9.55 14.37
CA ARG A 187 3.28 9.85 15.15
C ARG A 187 4.54 9.87 14.29
N VAL A 188 4.39 9.59 13.01
CA VAL A 188 5.50 9.54 12.03
C VAL A 188 5.18 10.51 10.91
N CYS A 189 6.04 11.48 10.72
CA CYS A 189 5.91 12.46 9.64
C CYS A 189 7.28 12.87 9.12
N SER A 190 7.33 13.32 7.89
CA SER A 190 8.51 14.03 7.37
C SER A 190 8.50 15.45 7.94
N PRO A 191 9.61 15.96 8.46
CA PRO A 191 9.68 17.36 8.90
C PRO A 191 9.48 18.31 7.73
N ASP A 192 8.83 19.46 8.01
CA ASP A 192 8.68 20.52 7.03
C ASP A 192 10.05 20.97 6.50
N GLY A 193 10.18 21.13 5.18
CA GLY A 193 11.45 21.45 4.55
C GLY A 193 12.40 20.25 4.39
N PHE A 194 11.87 19.06 4.35
CA PHE A 194 12.60 17.80 4.25
C PHE A 194 13.67 17.80 3.15
N ASP A 195 14.92 17.78 3.57
CA ASP A 195 16.05 17.30 2.76
C ASP A 195 16.19 15.79 3.00
N ARG A 196 16.26 14.99 1.93
CA ARG A 196 16.31 13.51 1.92
C ARG A 196 17.35 12.89 2.85
N LEU A 197 18.23 13.70 3.42
CA LEU A 197 19.32 13.30 4.28
C LEU A 197 19.04 13.52 5.79
N MET A 198 17.91 14.10 6.17
CA MET A 198 17.61 14.32 7.58
C MET A 198 17.01 13.08 8.26
N PRO A 199 17.56 12.65 9.40
CA PRO A 199 16.97 11.56 10.17
C PRO A 199 15.61 11.99 10.74
N CYS A 200 14.57 11.22 10.46
CA CYS A 200 13.28 11.36 11.13
C CYS A 200 13.37 10.83 12.57
N THR A 201 12.74 11.51 13.50
CA THR A 201 12.68 11.04 14.89
C THR A 201 11.28 10.51 15.17
N VAL A 202 11.18 9.23 15.54
CA VAL A 202 9.93 8.58 15.95
C VAL A 202 10.04 8.24 17.42
N GLN A 203 9.18 8.79 18.27
CA GLN A 203 9.17 8.55 19.71
C GLN A 203 10.55 8.67 20.40
N GLY A 204 11.39 9.60 19.96
CA GLY A 204 12.74 9.77 20.47
C GLY A 204 13.81 8.84 19.87
N TYR A 205 13.43 7.93 18.99
CA TYR A 205 14.38 7.13 18.21
C TYR A 205 14.74 7.84 16.91
N LYS A 206 16.03 7.93 16.63
CA LYS A 206 16.49 8.44 15.33
C LYS A 206 16.27 7.35 14.27
N VAL A 207 15.32 7.56 13.41
CA VAL A 207 15.10 6.73 12.22
C VAL A 207 15.85 7.37 11.08
N HIS A 208 16.83 6.68 10.49
CA HIS A 208 17.44 7.12 9.26
C HIS A 208 16.37 7.16 8.17
N SER A 209 16.21 8.33 7.59
CA SER A 209 15.27 8.71 6.54
C SER A 209 14.48 7.55 5.95
N ILE A 210 13.20 7.51 6.23
CA ILE A 210 12.29 6.76 5.38
C ILE A 210 12.29 7.52 4.05
N VAL A 211 13.11 7.05 3.14
CA VAL A 211 13.00 7.43 1.75
C VAL A 211 11.62 6.97 1.36
N GLN A 212 10.71 7.89 1.13
CA GLN A 212 9.47 7.57 0.46
C GLN A 212 9.86 6.90 -0.84
N GLY A 213 9.55 5.62 -0.95
CA GLY A 213 9.95 4.82 -2.08
C GLY A 213 9.41 5.42 -3.35
N VAL A 214 10.30 5.64 -4.28
CA VAL A 214 9.98 5.76 -5.70
C VAL A 214 9.77 4.35 -6.21
#